data_d9f30454813654e8833a4c67fcab1649
#
_entry.id   d9f30454813654e8833a4c67fcab1649
#
_cell.length_a   1.000
_cell.length_b   1.000
_cell.length_c   1.000
_cell.angle_alpha   90.00
_cell.angle_beta   90.00
_cell.angle_gamma   90.00
#
_symmetry.space_group_name_H-M   'P 1'
#
loop_
_entity.id
_entity.type
_entity.pdbx_description
1 polymer ?
#
loop_
_entity_poly.entity_id
_entity_poly.type
_entity_poly.pdbx_seq_one_letter_code
_entity_poly.pdbx_strand_id
1 'polypeptide(L)' 'MNQTRYAVVAKDLLEGISSGRYPVGTLLPTEFELCELYDVSRHTVRAAITQLQNQGLV' A
#
# COMPACT_ATOMS: atom_id res chain seq x y z
N MET A 1 -18.41 9.62 1.25
CA MET A 1 -17.96 9.22 -0.08
C MET A 1 -17.13 7.96 0.01
N ASN A 2 -17.40 7.04 -0.88
CA ASN A 2 -16.70 5.76 -0.85
C ASN A 2 -15.39 5.87 -1.61
N GLN A 3 -14.31 5.45 -0.96
CA GLN A 3 -13.03 5.32 -1.60
C GLN A 3 -12.93 3.93 -2.20
N THR A 4 -12.18 3.79 -3.29
CA THR A 4 -11.89 2.49 -3.83
C THR A 4 -11.00 1.73 -2.87
N ARG A 5 -11.02 0.39 -2.95
CA ARG A 5 -10.19 -0.41 -2.06
C ARG A 5 -8.70 -0.11 -2.26
N TYR A 6 -8.28 0.07 -3.51
CA TYR A 6 -6.88 0.38 -3.76
C TYR A 6 -6.48 1.73 -3.16
N ALA A 7 -7.39 2.71 -3.15
CA ALA A 7 -7.11 4.02 -2.55
C ALA A 7 -6.94 3.90 -1.04
N VAL A 8 -7.76 3.08 -0.39
CA VAL A 8 -7.63 2.82 1.05
C VAL A 8 -6.30 2.17 1.36
N VAL A 9 -5.91 1.16 0.59
CA VAL A 9 -4.64 0.47 0.79
C VAL A 9 -3.47 1.43 0.57
N ALA A 10 -3.51 2.21 -0.52
CA ALA A 10 -2.45 3.17 -0.83
C ALA A 10 -2.30 4.20 0.29
N LYS A 11 -3.41 4.74 0.78
CA LYS A 11 -3.40 5.72 1.85
C LYS A 11 -2.81 5.13 3.13
N ASP A 12 -3.21 3.91 3.47
CA ASP A 12 -2.74 3.26 4.68
C ASP A 12 -1.25 2.96 4.60
N LEU A 13 -0.77 2.52 3.44
CA LEU A 13 0.66 2.30 3.24
C LEU A 13 1.43 3.61 3.33
N LEU A 14 0.90 4.68 2.75
CA LEU A 14 1.52 5.99 2.82
C LEU A 14 1.65 6.44 4.27
N GLU A 15 0.61 6.29 5.06
CA GLU A 15 0.64 6.63 6.48
C GLU A 15 1.67 5.78 7.22
N GLY A 16 1.78 4.50 6.87
CA GLY A 16 2.78 3.62 7.46
C GLY A 16 4.19 4.07 7.15
N ILE A 17 4.44 4.53 5.93
CA ILE A 17 5.75 5.06 5.54
C ILE A 17 6.03 6.37 6.29
N SER A 18 5.05 7.26 6.33
CA SER A 18 5.21 8.57 6.99
C SER A 18 5.41 8.45 8.50
N SER A 19 4.76 7.46 9.12
CA SER A 19 4.86 7.27 10.56
C SER A 19 6.09 6.48 10.99
N GLY A 20 6.81 5.90 10.02
CA GLY A 20 7.98 5.07 10.30
C GLY A 20 7.67 3.60 10.53
N ARG A 21 6.42 3.19 10.41
CA ARG A 21 6.06 1.77 10.50
C ARG A 21 6.71 0.98 9.36
N TYR A 22 6.84 1.60 8.19
CA TYR A 22 7.58 1.05 7.06
C TYR A 22 8.69 2.02 6.68
N PRO A 23 9.83 1.98 7.36
CA PRO A 23 10.90 2.96 7.12
C PRO A 23 11.37 2.96 5.66
N VAL A 24 11.75 4.14 5.19
CA VAL A 24 12.29 4.30 3.84
C VAL A 24 13.53 3.42 3.68
N GLY A 25 13.59 2.70 2.56
CA GLY A 25 14.70 1.80 2.29
C GLY A 25 14.52 0.39 2.78
N THR A 26 13.44 0.11 3.52
CA THR A 26 13.11 -1.25 3.92
C THR A 26 12.05 -1.83 2.98
N LEU A 27 11.89 -3.15 3.01
CA LEU A 27 10.87 -3.81 2.20
C LEU A 27 9.50 -3.66 2.84
N LEU A 28 8.52 -3.35 2.01
CA LEU A 28 7.12 -3.43 2.42
C LEU A 28 6.71 -4.89 2.54
N PRO A 29 5.61 -5.18 3.25
CA PRO A 29 5.05 -6.53 3.24
C PRO A 29 4.82 -7.02 1.81
N THR A 30 4.86 -8.32 1.61
CA THR A 30 4.63 -8.88 0.28
C THR A 30 3.21 -8.64 -0.18
N GLU A 31 2.97 -8.77 -1.49
CA GLU A 31 1.61 -8.67 -2.04
C GLU A 31 0.67 -9.62 -1.34
N PHE A 32 1.13 -10.85 -1.09
CA PHE A 32 0.32 -11.85 -0.42
C PHE A 32 -0.07 -11.40 0.99
N GLU A 33 0.89 -10.90 1.74
CA GLU A 33 0.63 -10.40 3.09
C GLU A 33 -0.34 -9.23 3.08
N LEU A 34 -0.19 -8.32 2.13
CA LEU A 34 -1.09 -7.18 2.01
C LEU A 34 -2.50 -7.60 1.59
N CYS A 35 -2.61 -8.61 0.73
CA CYS A 35 -3.91 -9.14 0.34
C CYS A 35 -4.65 -9.68 1.56
N GLU A 36 -3.96 -10.39 2.43
CA GLU A 36 -4.57 -10.93 3.65
C GLU A 36 -4.89 -9.83 4.64
N LEU A 37 -3.99 -8.89 4.81
CA LEU A 37 -4.14 -7.81 5.79
C LEU A 37 -5.35 -6.92 5.47
N TYR A 38 -5.54 -6.60 4.19
CA TYR A 38 -6.60 -5.69 3.76
C TYR A 38 -7.81 -6.41 3.16
N ASP A 39 -7.75 -7.72 3.05
CA ASP A 39 -8.82 -8.53 2.46
C ASP A 39 -9.19 -8.04 1.07
N VAL A 40 -8.18 -7.89 0.21
CA VAL A 40 -8.34 -7.43 -1.16
C VAL A 40 -7.60 -8.33 -2.12
N SER A 41 -7.87 -8.17 -3.42
CA SER A 41 -7.20 -8.97 -4.44
C SER A 41 -5.76 -8.47 -4.68
N ARG A 42 -4.94 -9.32 -5.27
CA ARG A 42 -3.58 -8.94 -5.67
C ARG A 42 -3.58 -7.75 -6.61
N HIS A 43 -4.56 -7.71 -7.52
CA HIS A 43 -4.68 -6.61 -8.46
C HIS A 43 -4.84 -5.29 -7.73
N THR A 44 -5.65 -5.27 -6.70
CA THR A 44 -5.88 -4.08 -5.88
C THR A 44 -4.60 -3.66 -5.16
N VAL A 45 -3.87 -4.62 -4.60
CA VAL A 45 -2.60 -4.33 -3.93
C VAL A 45 -1.59 -3.76 -4.92
N ARG A 46 -1.48 -4.36 -6.10
CA ARG A 46 -0.54 -3.88 -7.12
C ARG A 46 -0.87 -2.47 -7.57
N ALA A 47 -2.16 -2.17 -7.74
CA ALA A 47 -2.57 -0.83 -8.13
C ALA A 47 -2.17 0.20 -7.07
N ALA A 48 -2.33 -0.14 -5.80
CA ALA A 48 -1.94 0.73 -4.70
C ALA A 48 -0.43 0.97 -4.68
N ILE A 49 0.36 -0.10 -4.83
CA ILE A 49 1.82 0.01 -4.83
C ILE A 49 2.29 0.83 -6.04
N THR A 50 1.69 0.61 -7.21
CA THR A 50 2.01 1.37 -8.41
C THR A 50 1.78 2.86 -8.19
N GLN A 51 0.70 3.22 -7.53
CA GLN A 51 0.42 4.61 -7.23
C GLN A 51 1.52 5.21 -6.35
N LEU A 52 1.96 4.49 -5.33
CA LEU A 52 3.03 4.96 -4.46
C LEU A 52 4.36 5.08 -5.22
N GLN A 53 4.64 4.15 -6.12
CA GLN A 53 5.84 4.21 -6.96
C GLN A 53 5.82 5.43 -7.86
N ASN A 54 4.66 5.75 -8.44
CA ASN A 54 4.52 6.93 -9.28
C ASN A 54 4.74 8.22 -8.49
N GLN A 55 4.51 8.20 -7.21
CA GLN A 55 4.74 9.34 -6.34
C GLN A 55 6.16 9.36 -5.77
N GLY A 56 6.96 8.36 -6.10
CA GLY A 56 8.34 8.28 -5.64
C GLY A 56 8.51 7.85 -4.19
N LEU A 57 7.49 7.24 -3.61
CA LEU A 57 7.50 6.86 -2.19
C LEU A 57 8.06 5.46 -1.93
N VAL A 58 8.06 4.62 -2.94
CA VAL A 58 8.60 3.26 -2.84
C VAL A 58 9.32 2.87 -4.11
#